data_cf118deba02c8782fc1a34179722d261
#
_entry.id   cf118deba02c8782fc1a34179722d261
#
_cell.length_a   1.000
_cell.length_b   1.000
_cell.length_c   1.000
_cell.angle_alpha   90.00
_cell.angle_beta   90.00
_cell.angle_gamma   90.00
#
_symmetry.space_group_name_H-M   'P 1'
#
loop_
_entity.id
_entity.type
_entity.pdbx_description
1 polymer ?
#
loop_
_entity_poly.entity_id
_entity_poly.type
_entity_poly.pdbx_seq_one_letter_code
_entity_poly.pdbx_strand_id
1 'polypeptide(L)'
;MLVIKFEDKTNNEQRLLENGYTKNSFTKNPKKACDYYLSKTYDDKTIDFVLQHGFKVYMRKKYNIELFRCPDEAYIIEYKNGRKVVKILEKKEQNVNGSVETKLWSGPSLKREYELVLGPNFEVFYGFCVSKFLKNKLDSNEKKYAILNTIFIETNIAVLFGDDENYFETFDSWFNNSL
;
A
#
# COMPACT_ATOMS: atom_id res chain seq x y z
N MET A 1 -22.31 -20.37 -2.39
CA MET A 1 -20.87 -20.10 -2.26
C MET A 1 -20.73 -18.63 -1.87
N LEU A 2 -20.24 -18.30 -0.67
CA LEU A 2 -20.01 -16.91 -0.25
C LEU A 2 -18.90 -16.33 -1.11
N VAL A 3 -19.19 -15.29 -1.89
CA VAL A 3 -18.18 -14.54 -2.64
C VAL A 3 -17.45 -13.65 -1.63
N ILE A 4 -16.21 -13.98 -1.33
CA ILE A 4 -15.34 -13.13 -0.49
C ILE A 4 -15.03 -11.89 -1.30
N LYS A 5 -15.22 -10.69 -0.72
CA LYS A 5 -14.90 -9.42 -1.38
C LYS A 5 -13.40 -9.30 -1.60
N PHE A 6 -13.00 -8.60 -2.65
CA PHE A 6 -11.58 -8.37 -2.99
C PHE A 6 -10.81 -7.71 -1.83
N GLU A 7 -11.41 -6.72 -1.18
CA GLU A 7 -10.82 -6.05 -0.02
C GLU A 7 -10.58 -7.00 1.16
N ASP A 8 -11.50 -7.94 1.41
CA ASP A 8 -11.36 -8.93 2.50
C ASP A 8 -10.24 -9.94 2.19
N LYS A 9 -10.14 -10.39 0.92
CA LYS A 9 -9.07 -11.30 0.47
C LYS A 9 -7.67 -10.70 0.59
N THR A 10 -7.56 -9.40 0.38
CA THR A 10 -6.29 -8.66 0.33
C THR A 10 -6.01 -7.89 1.62
N ASN A 11 -6.82 -8.08 2.66
CA ASN A 11 -6.69 -7.37 3.93
C ASN A 11 -5.49 -7.89 4.72
N ASN A 12 -4.50 -7.01 4.94
CA ASN A 12 -3.32 -7.32 5.72
C ASN A 12 -3.51 -7.12 7.23
N GLU A 13 -4.57 -6.43 7.68
CA GLU A 13 -4.73 -6.11 9.11
C GLU A 13 -4.81 -7.36 9.98
N GLN A 14 -5.69 -8.29 9.63
CA GLN A 14 -5.86 -9.53 10.39
C GLN A 14 -4.55 -10.35 10.41
N ARG A 15 -3.91 -10.47 9.25
CA ARG A 15 -2.64 -11.17 9.11
C ARG A 15 -1.52 -10.55 9.95
N LEU A 16 -1.45 -9.22 10.04
CA LEU A 16 -0.48 -8.53 10.89
C LEU A 16 -0.74 -8.77 12.37
N LEU A 17 -2.00 -8.73 12.80
CA LEU A 17 -2.37 -9.07 14.19
C LEU A 17 -1.96 -10.50 14.56
N GLU A 18 -2.23 -11.47 13.68
CA GLU A 18 -1.81 -12.87 13.84
C GLU A 18 -0.27 -13.03 13.89
N ASN A 19 0.45 -12.13 13.23
CA ASN A 19 1.92 -12.05 13.24
C ASN A 19 2.50 -11.21 14.38
N GLY A 20 1.69 -10.88 15.41
CA GLY A 20 2.16 -10.24 16.63
C GLY A 20 2.30 -8.72 16.58
N TYR A 21 1.64 -8.06 15.62
CA TYR A 21 1.46 -6.61 15.67
C TYR A 21 0.48 -6.24 16.76
N THR A 22 0.72 -5.13 17.44
CA THR A 22 -0.15 -4.60 18.49
C THR A 22 -0.91 -3.38 18.00
N LYS A 23 -2.15 -3.24 18.46
CA LYS A 23 -3.02 -2.11 18.12
C LYS A 23 -2.73 -0.92 19.01
N ASN A 24 -2.41 0.22 18.40
CA ASN A 24 -2.16 1.49 19.06
C ASN A 24 -3.17 2.52 18.60
N SER A 25 -3.77 3.28 19.53
CA SER A 25 -4.85 4.20 19.21
C SER A 25 -4.38 5.65 19.14
N PHE A 26 -4.93 6.41 18.20
CA PHE A 26 -4.79 7.87 18.15
C PHE A 26 -5.78 8.58 19.09
N THR A 27 -6.81 7.88 19.53
CA THR A 27 -7.91 8.42 20.35
C THR A 27 -8.14 7.54 21.57
N LYS A 28 -8.82 8.09 22.60
CA LYS A 28 -9.19 7.32 23.81
C LYS A 28 -10.17 6.18 23.53
N ASN A 29 -11.06 6.34 22.52
CA ASN A 29 -12.08 5.37 22.16
C ASN A 29 -12.07 5.15 20.64
N PRO A 30 -11.19 4.31 20.11
CA PRO A 30 -11.10 4.04 18.67
C PRO A 30 -12.35 3.30 18.20
N LYS A 31 -13.04 3.84 17.18
CA LYS A 31 -14.22 3.24 16.56
C LYS A 31 -14.04 2.90 15.10
N LYS A 32 -13.10 3.57 14.42
CA LYS A 32 -12.86 3.47 12.97
C LYS A 32 -11.42 3.05 12.71
N ALA A 33 -11.16 2.49 11.54
CA ALA A 33 -9.82 2.10 11.10
C ALA A 33 -8.83 3.28 11.08
N CYS A 34 -9.30 4.51 10.90
CA CYS A 34 -8.45 5.71 10.98
C CYS A 34 -8.13 6.18 12.39
N ASP A 35 -8.67 5.55 13.42
CA ASP A 35 -8.46 5.94 14.82
C ASP A 35 -7.27 5.21 15.47
N TYR A 36 -6.64 4.25 14.77
CA TYR A 36 -5.55 3.44 15.27
C TYR A 36 -4.55 3.06 14.17
N TYR A 37 -3.44 2.49 14.59
CA TYR A 37 -2.45 1.85 13.74
C TYR A 37 -1.96 0.55 14.39
N LEU A 38 -1.41 -0.35 13.60
CA LEU A 38 -0.75 -1.55 14.12
C LEU A 38 0.75 -1.33 14.14
N SER A 39 1.43 -1.82 15.16
CA SER A 39 2.88 -1.65 15.35
C SER A 39 3.56 -2.94 15.77
N LYS A 40 4.74 -3.17 15.22
CA LYS A 40 5.65 -4.23 15.69
C LYS A 40 7.08 -3.73 15.68
N THR A 41 7.77 -3.94 16.80
CA THR A 41 9.19 -3.61 16.96
C THR A 41 10.03 -4.86 16.79
N TYR A 42 11.06 -4.75 15.98
CA TYR A 42 12.11 -5.75 15.75
C TYR A 42 13.45 -5.23 16.30
N ASP A 43 14.47 -6.06 16.27
CA ASP A 43 15.79 -5.70 16.80
C ASP A 43 16.41 -4.50 16.09
N ASP A 44 16.16 -4.33 14.80
CA ASP A 44 16.75 -3.29 13.92
C ASP A 44 15.79 -2.20 13.48
N LYS A 45 14.49 -2.40 13.62
CA LYS A 45 13.45 -1.50 13.08
C LYS A 45 12.12 -1.61 13.82
N THR A 46 11.26 -0.61 13.60
CA THR A 46 9.83 -0.66 13.93
C THR A 46 9.02 -0.54 12.63
N ILE A 47 7.96 -1.32 12.51
CA ILE A 47 7.03 -1.29 11.39
C ILE A 47 5.65 -0.90 11.92
N ASP A 48 5.13 0.21 11.42
CA ASP A 48 3.78 0.70 11.70
C ASP A 48 2.91 0.57 10.46
N PHE A 49 1.72 0.02 10.62
CA PHE A 49 0.73 -0.15 9.55
C PHE A 49 -0.48 0.73 9.81
N VAL A 50 -0.91 1.45 8.79
CA VAL A 50 -2.04 2.38 8.86
C VAL A 50 -2.94 2.25 7.64
N LEU A 51 -4.24 2.46 7.85
CA LEU A 51 -5.26 2.39 6.82
C LEU A 51 -5.80 3.78 6.48
N GLN A 52 -5.98 4.07 5.20
CA GLN A 52 -6.73 5.22 4.71
C GLN A 52 -6.41 6.54 5.44
N HIS A 53 -7.43 7.21 5.97
CA HIS A 53 -7.27 8.48 6.68
C HIS A 53 -6.33 8.39 7.91
N GLY A 54 -6.17 7.21 8.48
CA GLY A 54 -5.20 6.97 9.56
C GLY A 54 -3.77 7.36 9.18
N PHE A 55 -3.40 7.24 7.91
CA PHE A 55 -2.08 7.66 7.43
C PHE A 55 -1.88 9.18 7.54
N LYS A 56 -2.90 10.00 7.23
CA LYS A 56 -2.84 11.45 7.46
C LYS A 56 -2.67 11.79 8.95
N VAL A 57 -3.47 11.13 9.79
CA VAL A 57 -3.42 11.34 11.26
C VAL A 57 -2.04 10.95 11.80
N TYR A 58 -1.52 9.81 11.37
CA TYR A 58 -0.20 9.30 11.76
C TYR A 58 0.92 10.28 11.38
N MET A 59 0.98 10.67 10.10
CA MET A 59 2.04 11.54 9.59
C MET A 59 2.00 12.93 10.23
N ARG A 60 0.82 13.50 10.44
CA ARG A 60 0.68 14.77 11.14
C ARG A 60 1.13 14.69 12.60
N LYS A 61 0.68 13.65 13.34
CA LYS A 61 1.02 13.51 14.76
C LYS A 61 2.47 13.18 15.02
N LYS A 62 3.07 12.31 14.21
CA LYS A 62 4.42 11.80 14.45
C LYS A 62 5.51 12.64 13.79
N TYR A 63 5.23 13.23 12.63
CA TYR A 63 6.23 13.94 11.82
C TYR A 63 5.87 15.40 11.48
N ASN A 64 4.68 15.84 11.86
CA ASN A 64 4.15 17.17 11.49
C ASN A 64 4.07 17.36 9.96
N ILE A 65 3.71 16.30 9.22
CA ILE A 65 3.55 16.29 7.77
C ILE A 65 2.08 16.21 7.42
N GLU A 66 1.60 17.17 6.61
CA GLU A 66 0.23 17.19 6.08
C GLU A 66 0.19 16.50 4.71
N LEU A 67 -0.59 15.43 4.61
CA LEU A 67 -0.79 14.68 3.36
C LEU A 67 -2.06 15.15 2.63
N PHE A 68 -2.01 15.17 1.30
CA PHE A 68 -3.16 15.52 0.46
C PHE A 68 -4.11 14.34 0.25
N ARG A 69 -3.57 13.11 0.25
CA ARG A 69 -4.31 11.87 -0.07
C ARG A 69 -4.21 10.84 1.03
N CYS A 70 -5.10 9.85 0.93
CA CYS A 70 -5.12 8.69 1.81
C CYS A 70 -5.00 7.45 0.93
N PRO A 71 -3.93 6.65 1.05
CA PRO A 71 -3.83 5.35 0.39
C PRO A 71 -4.74 4.33 1.08
N ASP A 72 -5.01 3.22 0.42
CA ASP A 72 -5.74 2.12 1.04
C ASP A 72 -4.95 1.53 2.22
N GLU A 73 -3.65 1.29 2.03
CA GLU A 73 -2.73 0.82 3.07
C GLU A 73 -1.39 1.57 2.99
N ALA A 74 -0.79 1.87 4.14
CA ALA A 74 0.57 2.36 4.23
C ALA A 74 1.33 1.68 5.37
N TYR A 75 2.62 1.43 5.13
CA TYR A 75 3.56 0.85 6.07
C TYR A 75 4.70 1.84 6.27
N ILE A 76 4.94 2.24 7.51
CA ILE A 76 6.03 3.14 7.89
C ILE A 76 7.07 2.31 8.63
N ILE A 77 8.29 2.27 8.09
CA ILE A 77 9.38 1.47 8.62
C ILE A 77 10.48 2.42 9.05
N GLU A 78 10.75 2.44 10.35
CA GLU A 78 11.83 3.22 10.95
C GLU A 78 12.94 2.29 11.42
N TYR A 79 14.11 2.44 10.84
CA TYR A 79 15.31 1.72 11.26
C TYR A 79 16.05 2.46 12.38
N LYS A 80 16.70 1.70 13.27
CA LYS A 80 17.52 2.28 14.35
C LYS A 80 18.66 3.18 13.88
N ASN A 81 19.12 3.00 12.64
CA ASN A 81 20.13 3.86 12.02
C ASN A 81 19.57 5.20 11.49
N GLY A 82 18.27 5.46 11.66
CA GLY A 82 17.62 6.69 11.22
C GLY A 82 17.00 6.63 9.81
N ARG A 83 17.23 5.56 9.04
CA ARG A 83 16.57 5.34 7.74
C ARG A 83 15.07 5.20 7.93
N LYS A 84 14.27 5.84 7.08
CA LYS A 84 12.81 5.74 7.08
C LYS A 84 12.31 5.35 5.71
N VAL A 85 11.44 4.36 5.68
CA VAL A 85 10.80 3.85 4.46
C VAL A 85 9.29 3.92 4.62
N VAL A 86 8.61 4.37 3.57
CA VAL A 86 7.15 4.32 3.47
C VAL A 86 6.77 3.46 2.28
N LYS A 87 6.01 2.41 2.52
CA LYS A 87 5.42 1.58 1.47
C LYS A 87 3.93 1.84 1.39
N ILE A 88 3.48 2.17 0.21
CA ILE A 88 2.08 2.52 -0.10
C ILE A 88 1.50 1.46 -1.01
N LEU A 89 0.35 0.93 -0.64
CA LEU A 89 -0.40 -0.02 -1.45
C LEU A 89 -1.80 0.53 -1.74
N GLU A 90 -2.11 0.69 -3.01
CA GLU A 90 -3.44 1.05 -3.52
C GLU A 90 -4.15 -0.17 -4.06
N LYS A 91 -5.37 -0.42 -3.62
CA LYS A 91 -6.20 -1.54 -4.08
C LYS A 91 -7.12 -1.09 -5.19
N LYS A 92 -7.11 -1.80 -6.31
CA LYS A 92 -7.93 -1.47 -7.49
C LYS A 92 -8.68 -2.71 -7.94
N GLU A 93 -9.98 -2.75 -7.59
CA GLU A 93 -10.90 -3.77 -8.04
C GLU A 93 -11.67 -3.25 -9.26
N GLN A 94 -11.73 -4.06 -10.29
CA GLN A 94 -12.60 -3.86 -11.46
C GLN A 94 -12.97 -5.23 -12.02
N ASN A 95 -14.25 -5.42 -12.32
CA ASN A 95 -14.78 -6.71 -12.78
C ASN A 95 -15.39 -6.61 -14.18
N VAL A 96 -15.59 -5.39 -14.68
CA VAL A 96 -16.11 -5.07 -16.03
C VAL A 96 -15.38 -3.86 -16.58
N ASN A 97 -15.50 -3.61 -17.90
CA ASN A 97 -14.92 -2.41 -18.50
C ASN A 97 -15.44 -1.13 -17.84
N GLY A 98 -14.54 -0.23 -17.46
CA GLY A 98 -14.86 1.01 -16.75
C GLY A 98 -13.64 1.88 -16.50
N SER A 99 -13.80 2.89 -15.64
CA SER A 99 -12.79 3.93 -15.42
C SER A 99 -11.68 3.56 -14.44
N VAL A 100 -11.76 2.41 -13.74
CA VAL A 100 -10.75 2.05 -12.73
C VAL A 100 -9.37 1.83 -13.36
N GLU A 101 -9.31 1.24 -14.57
CA GLU A 101 -8.04 1.06 -15.29
C GLU A 101 -7.33 2.40 -15.55
N THR A 102 -8.07 3.51 -15.74
CA THR A 102 -7.47 4.82 -15.95
C THR A 102 -6.75 5.34 -14.72
N LYS A 103 -7.15 4.88 -13.52
CA LYS A 103 -6.49 5.24 -12.27
C LYS A 103 -5.08 4.63 -12.15
N LEU A 104 -4.81 3.53 -12.86
CA LEU A 104 -3.48 2.94 -12.90
C LEU A 104 -2.46 3.89 -13.57
N TRP A 105 -2.88 4.63 -14.59
CA TRP A 105 -2.04 5.62 -15.28
C TRP A 105 -1.59 6.78 -14.38
N SER A 106 -2.33 7.07 -13.31
CA SER A 106 -1.94 8.10 -12.35
C SER A 106 -0.88 7.64 -11.33
N GLY A 107 -0.53 6.37 -11.31
CA GLY A 107 0.42 5.80 -10.35
C GLY A 107 1.74 6.56 -10.23
N PRO A 108 2.44 6.87 -11.35
CA PRO A 108 3.71 7.62 -11.29
C PRO A 108 3.55 9.00 -10.65
N SER A 109 2.48 9.73 -10.97
CA SER A 109 2.19 11.04 -10.39
C SER A 109 1.85 10.95 -8.90
N LEU A 110 1.09 9.93 -8.50
CA LEU A 110 0.74 9.69 -7.09
C LEU A 110 1.97 9.32 -6.28
N LYS A 111 2.82 8.42 -6.78
CA LYS A 111 4.10 8.10 -6.15
C LYS A 111 4.94 9.36 -5.96
N ARG A 112 5.09 10.16 -7.01
CA ARG A 112 5.87 11.39 -6.98
C ARG A 112 5.31 12.42 -5.98
N GLU A 113 3.99 12.54 -5.88
CA GLU A 113 3.33 13.39 -4.88
C GLU A 113 3.74 12.96 -3.45
N TYR A 114 3.69 11.66 -3.14
CA TYR A 114 4.13 11.17 -1.83
C TYR A 114 5.62 11.44 -1.57
N GLU A 115 6.49 11.20 -2.55
CA GLU A 115 7.92 11.51 -2.42
C GLU A 115 8.17 12.99 -2.08
N LEU A 116 7.46 13.90 -2.75
CA LEU A 116 7.61 15.34 -2.55
C LEU A 116 7.05 15.79 -1.19
N VAL A 117 5.89 15.27 -0.79
CA VAL A 117 5.23 15.66 0.47
C VAL A 117 5.96 15.08 1.69
N LEU A 118 6.42 13.84 1.61
CA LEU A 118 7.17 13.20 2.70
C LEU A 118 8.60 13.74 2.80
N GLY A 119 9.14 14.22 1.70
CA GLY A 119 10.46 14.84 1.63
C GLY A 119 11.62 13.84 1.66
N PRO A 120 12.87 14.32 1.64
CA PRO A 120 14.07 13.52 1.42
C PRO A 120 14.42 12.55 2.56
N ASN A 121 13.76 12.70 3.71
CA ASN A 121 13.99 11.81 4.86
C ASN A 121 13.27 10.46 4.75
N PHE A 122 12.40 10.29 3.73
CA PHE A 122 11.65 9.07 3.51
C PHE A 122 11.94 8.50 2.13
N GLU A 123 12.23 7.21 2.08
CA GLU A 123 12.20 6.43 0.85
C GLU A 123 10.77 5.93 0.60
N VAL A 124 10.22 6.21 -0.58
CA VAL A 124 8.83 5.86 -0.92
C VAL A 124 8.78 4.72 -1.92
N PHE A 125 8.13 3.64 -1.55
CA PHE A 125 7.76 2.53 -2.43
C PHE A 125 6.25 2.54 -2.64
N TYR A 126 5.83 2.32 -3.88
CA TYR A 126 4.43 2.39 -4.27
C TYR A 126 4.04 1.17 -5.07
N GLY A 127 2.90 0.60 -4.76
CA GLY A 127 2.36 -0.55 -5.47
C GLY A 127 0.85 -0.49 -5.62
N PHE A 128 0.38 -1.20 -6.64
CA PHE A 128 -1.03 -1.52 -6.84
C PHE A 128 -1.29 -2.98 -6.49
N CYS A 129 -2.38 -3.24 -5.78
CA CYS A 129 -3.00 -4.55 -5.67
C CYS A 129 -4.24 -4.56 -6.56
N VAL A 130 -4.21 -5.34 -7.64
CA VAL A 130 -5.25 -5.34 -8.69
C VAL A 130 -6.03 -6.64 -8.73
N SER A 131 -7.31 -6.56 -9.14
CA SER A 131 -8.17 -7.72 -9.35
C SER A 131 -7.73 -8.53 -10.59
N LYS A 132 -8.24 -9.78 -10.70
CA LYS A 132 -7.99 -10.67 -11.83
C LYS A 132 -8.38 -10.03 -13.18
N PHE A 133 -9.47 -9.25 -13.22
CA PHE A 133 -9.85 -8.55 -14.44
C PHE A 133 -8.76 -7.57 -14.89
N LEU A 134 -8.22 -6.76 -13.98
CA LEU A 134 -7.15 -5.81 -14.29
C LEU A 134 -5.84 -6.53 -14.60
N LYS A 135 -5.53 -7.65 -13.91
CA LYS A 135 -4.40 -8.51 -14.26
C LYS A 135 -4.47 -8.95 -15.72
N ASN A 136 -5.60 -9.52 -16.15
CA ASN A 136 -5.79 -9.98 -17.52
C ASN A 136 -5.61 -8.86 -18.55
N LYS A 137 -5.98 -7.62 -18.18
CA LYS A 137 -5.73 -6.44 -19.03
C LYS A 137 -4.25 -6.11 -19.12
N LEU A 138 -3.54 -6.06 -17.98
CA LEU A 138 -2.11 -5.76 -17.93
C LEU A 138 -1.26 -6.84 -18.62
N ASP A 139 -1.69 -8.09 -18.58
CA ASP A 139 -1.04 -9.23 -19.24
C ASP A 139 -1.42 -9.36 -20.74
N SER A 140 -2.35 -8.53 -21.22
CA SER A 140 -2.80 -8.59 -22.60
C SER A 140 -1.74 -8.06 -23.58
N ASN A 141 -1.85 -8.46 -24.86
CA ASN A 141 -0.99 -7.95 -25.94
C ASN A 141 -1.37 -6.56 -26.43
N GLU A 142 -2.30 -5.86 -25.78
CA GLU A 142 -2.70 -4.52 -26.18
C GLU A 142 -1.55 -3.53 -25.94
N LYS A 143 -1.19 -2.76 -26.96
CA LYS A 143 -0.08 -1.79 -26.93
C LYS A 143 -0.15 -0.83 -25.74
N LYS A 144 -1.36 -0.39 -25.36
CA LYS A 144 -1.54 0.52 -24.22
C LYS A 144 -1.06 -0.08 -22.89
N TYR A 145 -1.29 -1.38 -22.66
CA TYR A 145 -0.86 -2.02 -21.42
C TYR A 145 0.63 -2.35 -21.43
N ALA A 146 1.19 -2.68 -22.61
CA ALA A 146 2.64 -2.79 -22.75
C ALA A 146 3.35 -1.47 -22.38
N ILE A 147 2.80 -0.34 -22.82
CA ILE A 147 3.31 1.00 -22.48
C ILE A 147 3.16 1.24 -20.96
N LEU A 148 1.99 0.95 -20.39
CA LEU A 148 1.76 1.14 -18.95
C LEU A 148 2.70 0.31 -18.09
N ASN A 149 2.91 -0.95 -18.45
CA ASN A 149 3.88 -1.83 -17.76
C ASN A 149 5.31 -1.29 -17.86
N THR A 150 5.70 -0.76 -19.02
CA THR A 150 7.00 -0.10 -19.17
C THR A 150 7.14 1.09 -18.20
N ILE A 151 6.12 1.94 -18.13
CA ILE A 151 6.10 3.10 -17.21
C ILE A 151 6.20 2.62 -15.75
N PHE A 152 5.51 1.55 -15.37
CA PHE A 152 5.59 1.00 -14.00
C PHE A 152 7.00 0.51 -13.68
N ILE A 153 7.67 -0.17 -14.61
CA ILE A 153 9.06 -0.61 -14.44
C ILE A 153 9.98 0.61 -14.28
N GLU A 154 9.90 1.59 -15.18
CA GLU A 154 10.74 2.78 -15.16
C GLU A 154 10.54 3.65 -13.90
N THR A 155 9.32 3.66 -13.36
CA THR A 155 8.97 4.43 -12.16
C THR A 155 9.03 3.62 -10.87
N ASN A 156 9.46 2.36 -10.96
CA ASN A 156 9.53 1.42 -9.84
C ASN A 156 8.20 1.33 -9.07
N ILE A 157 7.12 1.07 -9.81
CA ILE A 157 5.79 0.80 -9.25
C ILE A 157 5.53 -0.69 -9.32
N ALA A 158 5.26 -1.30 -8.17
CA ALA A 158 4.91 -2.72 -8.10
C ALA A 158 3.45 -2.96 -8.48
N VAL A 159 3.17 -4.10 -9.09
CA VAL A 159 1.80 -4.57 -9.33
C VAL A 159 1.65 -5.97 -8.73
N LEU A 160 0.74 -6.08 -7.78
CA LEU A 160 0.41 -7.31 -7.07
C LEU A 160 -0.99 -7.77 -7.52
N PHE A 161 -1.20 -9.07 -7.60
CA PHE A 161 -2.46 -9.64 -8.08
C PHE A 161 -3.25 -10.24 -6.90
N GLY A 162 -4.22 -9.46 -6.39
CA GLY A 162 -4.96 -9.77 -5.16
C GLY A 162 -5.89 -10.98 -5.23
N ASP A 163 -6.24 -11.45 -6.43
CA ASP A 163 -7.05 -12.64 -6.63
C ASP A 163 -6.22 -13.93 -6.84
N ASP A 164 -4.88 -13.83 -6.92
CA ASP A 164 -4.01 -14.99 -7.06
C ASP A 164 -3.86 -15.71 -5.71
N GLU A 165 -3.78 -17.04 -5.73
CA GLU A 165 -3.65 -17.87 -4.53
C GLU A 165 -2.38 -17.55 -3.72
N ASN A 166 -1.30 -17.13 -4.42
CA ASN A 166 -0.02 -16.76 -3.83
C ASN A 166 0.12 -15.24 -3.57
N TYR A 167 -0.99 -14.50 -3.47
CA TYR A 167 -0.95 -13.04 -3.27
C TYR A 167 -0.08 -12.63 -2.08
N PHE A 168 -0.26 -13.27 -0.92
CA PHE A 168 0.50 -12.90 0.27
C PHE A 168 1.99 -13.23 0.19
N GLU A 169 2.37 -14.29 -0.52
CA GLU A 169 3.79 -14.60 -0.79
C GLU A 169 4.42 -13.52 -1.68
N THR A 170 3.69 -13.10 -2.72
CA THR A 170 4.11 -12.03 -3.62
C THR A 170 4.17 -10.69 -2.90
N PHE A 171 3.19 -10.41 -2.04
CA PHE A 171 3.19 -9.23 -1.17
C PHE A 171 4.42 -9.23 -0.25
N ASP A 172 4.71 -10.34 0.44
CA ASP A 172 5.86 -10.45 1.33
C ASP A 172 7.19 -10.28 0.58
N SER A 173 7.29 -10.82 -0.62
CA SER A 173 8.45 -10.62 -1.48
C SER A 173 8.64 -9.14 -1.82
N TRP A 174 7.60 -8.45 -2.28
CA TRP A 174 7.63 -7.01 -2.53
C TRP A 174 7.95 -6.22 -1.26
N PHE A 175 7.32 -6.60 -0.15
CA PHE A 175 7.52 -5.93 1.13
C PHE A 175 8.95 -6.06 1.64
N ASN A 176 9.57 -7.22 1.51
CA ASN A 176 10.89 -7.49 2.04
C ASN A 176 12.05 -7.10 1.11
N ASN A 177 11.87 -7.19 -0.22
CA ASN A 177 12.94 -6.95 -1.19
C ASN A 177 13.41 -5.49 -1.32
N SER A 178 12.71 -4.56 -0.68
CA SER A 178 13.07 -3.14 -0.68
C SER A 178 13.50 -2.64 0.71
N LEU A 179 13.75 -3.56 1.63
CA LEU A 179 14.14 -3.26 3.01
C LEU A 179 15.64 -3.40 3.24
#